data_488c0e971ecaea801938ecabf7e89619
#
_entry.id   488c0e971ecaea801938ecabf7e89619
#
_cell.length_a   1.000
_cell.length_b   1.000
_cell.length_c   1.000
_cell.angle_alpha   90.00
_cell.angle_beta   90.00
_cell.angle_gamma   90.00
#
_symmetry.space_group_name_H-M   'P 1'
#
loop_
_entity.id
_entity.type
_entity.pdbx_description
1 polymer ?
#
loop_
_entity_poly.entity_id
_entity_poly.type
_entity_poly.pdbx_seq_one_letter_code
_entity_poly.pdbx_strand_id
1 'polypeptide(L)'
;AGGESTVTETPVVVRQPPPVAGPVRDVHLPPIVRSTLANGLEVNTVVSDGLPIAYAQLVIRSGLARDPARLPGLARFVATLLKEGTTTRSSGRLAEDVDFMGASLDVSADSDSIRIEMRAPSDQLNAMLTILADVATHPAFADAEITRTRSREGNRLSLESNDPGTLGRRLFFRLAYGTHPYAHLDFDAATLARMTRADLVSWHRANFVPSNAFLVVAGNVTADAVQASATRAFRTWRGRAVPPLVLPEVPTRTARDVYVVHRAGSVQSVIAIGNLTIPRAHPDYIALDVANQILGGSSASRLFMDLRERRSLTYGAYSGIDDMVGVSPFRARAAVPNARTELAMDAFMEHLQRIVTEEAPAAETQDAERYLSDSFPLQIETIGRVAYMVAYLRIFNLPDDYWDSYRTQIRSVTPAQALAAAHAHIRPDTGIIVVVGDADVVAEPLARWGTVHIVDTEGNATTLEAIRSASAAPAN
;
A
#
# COMPACT_ATOMS: atom_id res chain seq x y z
N ALA A 1 -31.68 44.99 46.26
CA ALA A 1 -31.82 44.80 44.83
C ALA A 1 -31.17 43.51 44.44
N GLY A 2 -31.94 42.43 44.30
CA GLY A 2 -31.45 41.13 43.84
C GLY A 2 -31.51 41.10 42.32
N GLY A 3 -30.40 40.82 41.67
CA GLY A 3 -30.34 40.57 40.24
C GLY A 3 -30.58 39.08 39.97
N GLU A 4 -31.70 38.73 39.37
CA GLU A 4 -31.95 37.41 38.82
C GLU A 4 -31.04 37.16 37.61
N SER A 5 -30.19 36.16 37.73
CA SER A 5 -29.34 35.68 36.63
C SER A 5 -30.21 34.78 35.74
N THR A 6 -30.64 35.30 34.60
CA THR A 6 -31.33 34.51 33.55
C THR A 6 -30.35 33.54 32.92
N VAL A 7 -30.46 32.25 33.23
CA VAL A 7 -29.78 31.17 32.54
C VAL A 7 -30.37 31.08 31.14
N THR A 8 -29.63 31.51 30.14
CA THR A 8 -30.00 31.35 28.72
C THR A 8 -29.83 29.86 28.37
N GLU A 9 -30.94 29.14 28.20
CA GLU A 9 -30.93 27.77 27.68
C GLU A 9 -30.34 27.77 26.28
N THR A 10 -29.26 27.02 26.10
CA THR A 10 -28.67 26.80 24.80
C THR A 10 -29.66 26.01 23.93
N PRO A 11 -30.05 26.50 22.74
CA PRO A 11 -31.01 25.80 21.90
C PRO A 11 -30.52 24.39 21.56
N VAL A 12 -31.34 23.40 21.88
CA VAL A 12 -31.10 22.01 21.49
C VAL A 12 -31.16 21.92 19.96
N VAL A 13 -30.02 21.75 19.33
CA VAL A 13 -29.96 21.51 17.88
C VAL A 13 -30.54 20.13 17.60
N VAL A 14 -31.82 20.10 17.17
CA VAL A 14 -32.44 18.88 16.68
C VAL A 14 -31.78 18.51 15.33
N ARG A 15 -30.86 17.55 15.35
CA ARG A 15 -30.28 17.01 14.12
C ARG A 15 -31.36 16.23 13.38
N GLN A 16 -31.58 16.58 12.12
CA GLN A 16 -32.43 15.76 11.25
C GLN A 16 -31.78 14.39 11.08
N PRO A 17 -32.54 13.28 11.06
CA PRO A 17 -32.00 11.97 10.74
C PRO A 17 -31.41 12.00 9.32
N PRO A 18 -30.38 11.21 9.04
CA PRO A 18 -29.83 11.10 7.68
C PRO A 18 -30.94 10.64 6.71
N PRO A 19 -30.91 11.09 5.45
CA PRO A 19 -31.87 10.64 4.45
C PRO A 19 -31.85 9.10 4.32
N VAL A 20 -33.03 8.53 4.08
CA VAL A 20 -33.16 7.09 3.84
C VAL A 20 -32.34 6.74 2.59
N ALA A 21 -31.52 5.71 2.70
CA ALA A 21 -30.71 5.22 1.56
C ALA A 21 -31.65 4.82 0.41
N GLY A 22 -31.36 5.31 -0.80
CA GLY A 22 -32.06 4.89 -2.01
C GLY A 22 -31.75 3.44 -2.39
N PRO A 23 -32.44 2.88 -3.40
CA PRO A 23 -32.14 1.54 -3.90
C PRO A 23 -30.71 1.50 -4.43
N VAL A 24 -30.02 0.41 -4.14
CA VAL A 24 -28.68 0.16 -4.63
C VAL A 24 -28.70 -0.01 -6.14
N ARG A 25 -27.96 0.83 -6.85
CA ARG A 25 -27.80 0.72 -8.30
C ARG A 25 -26.78 -0.37 -8.63
N ASP A 26 -27.05 -1.17 -9.66
CA ASP A 26 -26.04 -2.06 -10.20
C ASP A 26 -24.94 -1.24 -10.85
N VAL A 27 -23.71 -1.62 -10.57
CA VAL A 27 -22.52 -0.97 -11.08
C VAL A 27 -21.57 -2.06 -11.55
N HIS A 28 -21.22 -2.02 -12.81
CA HIS A 28 -20.31 -2.97 -13.46
C HIS A 28 -19.07 -2.25 -13.95
N LEU A 29 -17.96 -2.96 -13.93
CA LEU A 29 -16.78 -2.50 -14.63
C LEU A 29 -17.07 -2.53 -16.14
N PRO A 30 -16.69 -1.52 -16.93
CA PRO A 30 -16.86 -1.59 -18.38
C PRO A 30 -16.14 -2.82 -18.96
N PRO A 31 -16.65 -3.42 -20.06
CA PRO A 31 -16.06 -4.61 -20.66
C PRO A 31 -14.57 -4.44 -20.99
N ILE A 32 -13.78 -5.45 -20.66
CA ILE A 32 -12.33 -5.49 -20.93
C ILE A 32 -12.13 -6.20 -22.28
N VAL A 33 -11.64 -5.48 -23.28
CA VAL A 33 -11.23 -6.06 -24.56
C VAL A 33 -9.77 -6.48 -24.44
N ARG A 34 -9.52 -7.80 -24.56
CA ARG A 34 -8.18 -8.38 -24.46
C ARG A 34 -7.59 -8.71 -25.82
N SER A 35 -6.31 -8.48 -25.96
CA SER A 35 -5.50 -8.93 -27.07
C SER A 35 -4.07 -9.22 -26.64
N THR A 36 -3.30 -9.88 -27.50
CA THR A 36 -1.89 -10.14 -27.26
C THR A 36 -1.09 -9.72 -28.47
N LEU A 37 -0.03 -8.94 -28.28
CA LEU A 37 0.86 -8.57 -29.38
C LEU A 37 1.73 -9.75 -29.81
N ALA A 38 2.29 -9.70 -31.02
CA ALA A 38 3.15 -10.74 -31.56
C ALA A 38 4.40 -11.02 -30.71
N ASN A 39 4.81 -10.07 -29.86
CA ASN A 39 5.94 -10.23 -28.93
C ASN A 39 5.55 -10.81 -27.56
N GLY A 40 4.24 -11.12 -27.35
CA GLY A 40 3.73 -11.69 -26.12
C GLY A 40 3.23 -10.69 -25.07
N LEU A 41 3.24 -9.37 -25.36
CA LEU A 41 2.65 -8.38 -24.48
C LEU A 41 1.13 -8.48 -24.49
N GLU A 42 0.51 -8.72 -23.34
CA GLU A 42 -0.92 -8.66 -23.13
C GLU A 42 -1.40 -7.20 -23.15
N VAL A 43 -2.49 -6.90 -23.86
CA VAL A 43 -3.12 -5.58 -23.92
C VAL A 43 -4.57 -5.70 -23.49
N ASN A 44 -4.95 -4.92 -22.49
CA ASN A 44 -6.30 -4.84 -21.93
C ASN A 44 -6.84 -3.44 -22.23
N THR A 45 -7.91 -3.34 -22.99
CA THR A 45 -8.53 -2.06 -23.36
C THR A 45 -9.91 -1.94 -22.73
N VAL A 46 -10.18 -0.80 -22.10
CA VAL A 46 -11.48 -0.41 -21.58
C VAL A 46 -11.94 0.86 -22.29
N VAL A 47 -12.97 0.75 -23.08
CA VAL A 47 -13.55 1.87 -23.83
C VAL A 47 -14.50 2.64 -22.93
N SER A 48 -14.37 3.97 -22.90
CA SER A 48 -15.23 4.88 -22.15
C SER A 48 -15.47 6.15 -22.96
N ASP A 49 -16.73 6.43 -23.30
CA ASP A 49 -17.14 7.58 -24.14
C ASP A 49 -17.27 8.90 -23.36
N GLY A 50 -16.73 8.99 -22.15
CA GLY A 50 -16.80 10.16 -21.28
C GLY A 50 -15.92 11.32 -21.75
N LEU A 51 -14.94 11.70 -20.91
CA LEU A 51 -14.00 12.77 -21.24
C LEU A 51 -13.03 12.36 -22.35
N PRO A 52 -12.55 13.31 -23.22
CA PRO A 52 -11.60 13.03 -24.30
C PRO A 52 -10.17 12.82 -23.77
N ILE A 53 -10.02 11.88 -22.85
CA ILE A 53 -8.75 11.50 -22.24
C ILE A 53 -8.52 10.00 -22.35
N ALA A 54 -7.25 9.62 -22.41
CA ALA A 54 -6.78 8.23 -22.32
C ALA A 54 -5.84 8.09 -21.13
N TYR A 55 -5.93 6.96 -20.47
CA TYR A 55 -5.03 6.54 -19.40
C TYR A 55 -4.38 5.22 -19.83
N ALA A 56 -3.06 5.15 -19.75
CA ALA A 56 -2.32 3.93 -20.05
C ALA A 56 -1.45 3.55 -18.84
N GLN A 57 -1.48 2.28 -18.48
CA GLN A 57 -0.67 1.70 -17.43
C GLN A 57 0.05 0.47 -17.95
N LEU A 58 1.37 0.53 -18.04
CA LEU A 58 2.21 -0.63 -18.29
C LEU A 58 2.67 -1.19 -16.95
N VAL A 59 2.34 -2.44 -16.68
CA VAL A 59 2.72 -3.15 -15.46
C VAL A 59 3.75 -4.21 -15.79
N ILE A 60 4.88 -4.15 -15.09
CA ILE A 60 5.90 -5.21 -15.07
C ILE A 60 5.63 -6.07 -13.84
N ARG A 61 5.44 -7.40 -14.03
CA ARG A 61 5.16 -8.36 -12.94
C ARG A 61 6.44 -8.70 -12.15
N SER A 62 7.19 -7.66 -11.81
CA SER A 62 8.42 -7.73 -11.04
C SER A 62 8.54 -6.46 -10.22
N GLY A 63 8.57 -6.61 -8.93
CA GLY A 63 8.78 -5.55 -7.94
C GLY A 63 9.98 -5.86 -7.05
N LEU A 64 9.96 -5.33 -5.83
CA LEU A 64 11.04 -5.49 -4.85
C LEU A 64 11.29 -6.95 -4.47
N ALA A 65 10.28 -7.83 -4.59
CA ALA A 65 10.44 -9.27 -4.36
C ALA A 65 11.42 -9.95 -5.32
N ARG A 66 11.77 -9.30 -6.43
CA ARG A 66 12.77 -9.75 -7.42
C ARG A 66 14.18 -9.20 -7.17
N ASP A 67 14.35 -8.40 -6.15
CA ASP A 67 15.65 -7.83 -5.84
C ASP A 67 16.64 -8.90 -5.37
N PRO A 68 17.89 -8.81 -5.78
CA PRO A 68 18.92 -9.65 -5.18
C PRO A 68 19.07 -9.31 -3.69
N ALA A 69 19.21 -10.31 -2.83
CA ALA A 69 19.27 -10.14 -1.37
C ALA A 69 20.34 -9.12 -0.90
N ARG A 70 21.42 -8.91 -1.70
CA ARG A 70 22.46 -7.92 -1.41
C ARG A 70 22.07 -6.47 -1.72
N LEU A 71 20.98 -6.25 -2.50
CA LEU A 71 20.51 -4.93 -2.97
C LEU A 71 18.99 -4.80 -2.84
N PRO A 72 18.42 -4.92 -1.65
CA PRO A 72 16.99 -4.67 -1.44
C PRO A 72 16.64 -3.24 -1.86
N GLY A 73 15.50 -3.06 -2.51
CA GLY A 73 15.02 -1.79 -3.05
C GLY A 73 15.59 -1.44 -4.44
N LEU A 74 16.36 -2.33 -5.09
CA LEU A 74 16.90 -2.08 -6.42
C LEU A 74 15.79 -1.81 -7.45
N ALA A 75 14.69 -2.57 -7.42
CA ALA A 75 13.52 -2.35 -8.27
C ALA A 75 12.97 -0.93 -8.13
N ARG A 76 12.91 -0.42 -6.90
CA ARG A 76 12.45 0.95 -6.63
C ARG A 76 13.38 1.99 -7.23
N PHE A 77 14.69 1.80 -7.10
CA PHE A 77 15.67 2.72 -7.68
C PHE A 77 15.66 2.68 -9.22
N VAL A 78 15.49 1.48 -9.82
CA VAL A 78 15.23 1.34 -11.26
C VAL A 78 13.98 2.14 -11.65
N ALA A 79 12.85 1.93 -10.97
CA ALA A 79 11.59 2.63 -11.25
C ALA A 79 11.75 4.16 -11.18
N THR A 80 12.41 4.67 -10.15
CA THR A 80 12.67 6.11 -9.99
C THR A 80 13.47 6.68 -11.17
N LEU A 81 14.45 5.93 -11.67
CA LEU A 81 15.33 6.36 -12.76
C LEU A 81 14.71 6.22 -14.16
N LEU A 82 13.60 5.49 -14.33
CA LEU A 82 12.92 5.39 -15.63
C LEU A 82 12.47 6.77 -16.16
N LYS A 83 12.12 7.71 -15.28
CA LYS A 83 11.73 9.07 -15.65
C LYS A 83 12.90 10.02 -15.93
N GLU A 84 14.11 9.58 -15.64
CA GLU A 84 15.33 10.42 -15.75
C GLU A 84 16.00 10.32 -17.14
N GLY A 85 15.22 9.98 -18.16
CA GLY A 85 15.63 9.97 -19.55
C GLY A 85 15.82 8.57 -20.15
N THR A 86 15.76 8.56 -21.47
CA THR A 86 15.91 7.38 -22.31
C THR A 86 17.15 7.51 -23.20
N THR A 87 17.47 6.48 -23.96
CA THR A 87 18.56 6.53 -24.94
C THR A 87 18.29 7.52 -26.08
N THR A 88 17.03 7.97 -26.24
CA THR A 88 16.60 8.91 -27.29
C THR A 88 16.20 10.29 -26.75
N ARG A 89 15.98 10.43 -25.44
CA ARG A 89 15.53 11.66 -24.78
C ARG A 89 16.31 11.90 -23.49
N SER A 90 16.87 13.07 -23.32
CA SER A 90 17.36 13.48 -22.00
C SER A 90 16.18 13.61 -21.01
N SER A 91 16.46 13.67 -19.71
CA SER A 91 15.45 13.89 -18.66
C SER A 91 14.61 15.15 -18.92
N GLY A 92 15.27 16.29 -19.26
CA GLY A 92 14.57 17.53 -19.59
C GLY A 92 13.70 17.40 -20.84
N ARG A 93 14.22 16.76 -21.93
CA ARG A 93 13.45 16.57 -23.16
C ARG A 93 12.25 15.64 -22.93
N LEU A 94 12.37 14.61 -22.11
CA LEU A 94 11.26 13.73 -21.74
C LEU A 94 10.16 14.51 -21.03
N ALA A 95 10.53 15.34 -20.05
CA ALA A 95 9.58 16.19 -19.33
C ALA A 95 8.87 17.18 -20.28
N GLU A 96 9.64 17.87 -21.17
CA GLU A 96 9.08 18.77 -22.17
C GLU A 96 8.09 18.08 -23.12
N ASP A 97 8.42 16.87 -23.61
CA ASP A 97 7.55 16.10 -24.51
C ASP A 97 6.24 15.70 -23.81
N VAL A 98 6.30 15.31 -22.52
CA VAL A 98 5.13 14.98 -21.70
C VAL A 98 4.27 16.22 -21.45
N ASP A 99 4.87 17.34 -21.05
CA ASP A 99 4.17 18.60 -20.78
C ASP A 99 3.52 19.16 -22.04
N PHE A 100 4.22 19.11 -23.19
CA PHE A 100 3.70 19.59 -24.47
C PHE A 100 2.43 18.85 -24.94
N MET A 101 2.32 17.56 -24.59
CA MET A 101 1.12 16.76 -24.86
C MET A 101 -0.04 17.05 -23.88
N GLY A 102 0.16 17.87 -22.85
CA GLY A 102 -0.79 17.99 -21.74
C GLY A 102 -0.95 16.67 -20.97
N ALA A 103 0.13 15.88 -20.90
CA ALA A 103 0.14 14.56 -20.30
C ALA A 103 0.78 14.57 -18.90
N SER A 104 0.64 13.46 -18.20
CA SER A 104 1.42 13.13 -16.99
C SER A 104 2.10 11.78 -17.17
N LEU A 105 3.27 11.62 -16.54
CA LEU A 105 4.03 10.37 -16.49
C LEU A 105 4.44 10.10 -15.05
N ASP A 106 3.96 8.98 -14.51
CA ASP A 106 4.30 8.50 -13.18
C ASP A 106 4.86 7.09 -13.23
N VAL A 107 5.82 6.81 -12.32
CA VAL A 107 6.39 5.47 -12.17
C VAL A 107 6.46 5.12 -10.69
N SER A 108 5.97 3.95 -10.36
CA SER A 108 5.98 3.42 -9.00
C SER A 108 6.43 1.96 -8.97
N ALA A 109 6.98 1.55 -7.84
CA ALA A 109 7.34 0.16 -7.56
C ALA A 109 6.79 -0.24 -6.19
N ASP A 110 6.24 -1.44 -6.14
CA ASP A 110 5.87 -2.13 -4.90
C ASP A 110 6.56 -3.51 -4.82
N SER A 111 6.15 -4.33 -3.87
CA SER A 111 6.75 -5.64 -3.69
C SER A 111 6.60 -6.54 -4.91
N ASP A 112 5.49 -6.46 -5.65
CA ASP A 112 5.11 -7.40 -6.68
C ASP A 112 5.23 -6.85 -8.11
N SER A 113 5.24 -5.51 -8.27
CA SER A 113 5.19 -4.87 -9.59
C SER A 113 5.93 -3.54 -9.69
N ILE A 114 6.28 -3.18 -10.94
CA ILE A 114 6.56 -1.80 -11.33
C ILE A 114 5.46 -1.36 -12.28
N ARG A 115 4.92 -0.16 -12.04
CA ARG A 115 3.88 0.47 -12.85
C ARG A 115 4.42 1.74 -13.48
N ILE A 116 4.21 1.87 -14.79
CA ILE A 116 4.48 3.09 -15.56
C ILE A 116 3.14 3.58 -16.07
N GLU A 117 2.74 4.76 -15.65
CA GLU A 117 1.41 5.31 -15.85
C GLU A 117 1.49 6.61 -16.63
N MET A 118 0.65 6.75 -17.64
CA MET A 118 0.49 7.99 -18.37
C MET A 118 -0.99 8.34 -18.55
N ARG A 119 -1.29 9.62 -18.46
CA ARG A 119 -2.60 10.18 -18.80
C ARG A 119 -2.38 11.30 -19.81
N ALA A 120 -3.17 11.31 -20.87
CA ALA A 120 -3.10 12.32 -21.93
C ALA A 120 -4.47 12.55 -22.58
N PRO A 121 -4.70 13.63 -23.35
CA PRO A 121 -5.81 13.72 -24.28
C PRO A 121 -5.85 12.50 -25.22
N SER A 122 -7.04 12.03 -25.56
CA SER A 122 -7.20 10.78 -26.32
C SER A 122 -6.65 10.84 -27.75
N ASP A 123 -6.57 12.03 -28.34
CA ASP A 123 -5.93 12.26 -29.64
C ASP A 123 -4.39 12.09 -29.59
N GLN A 124 -3.80 12.14 -28.40
CA GLN A 124 -2.37 11.90 -28.16
C GLN A 124 -2.01 10.42 -27.89
N LEU A 125 -2.96 9.48 -28.06
CA LEU A 125 -2.76 8.05 -27.76
C LEU A 125 -1.46 7.49 -28.37
N ASN A 126 -1.17 7.80 -29.62
CA ASN A 126 0.04 7.29 -30.31
C ASN A 126 1.32 7.83 -29.68
N ALA A 127 1.37 9.14 -29.39
CA ALA A 127 2.53 9.79 -28.78
C ALA A 127 2.71 9.28 -27.34
N MET A 128 1.64 9.18 -26.57
CA MET A 128 1.62 8.64 -25.21
C MET A 128 2.20 7.23 -25.15
N LEU A 129 1.71 6.29 -25.97
CA LEU A 129 2.21 4.93 -25.99
C LEU A 129 3.65 4.83 -26.51
N THR A 130 4.07 5.74 -27.40
CA THR A 130 5.46 5.82 -27.86
C THR A 130 6.40 6.23 -26.73
N ILE A 131 6.04 7.22 -25.90
CA ILE A 131 6.83 7.62 -24.73
C ILE A 131 6.82 6.52 -23.67
N LEU A 132 5.64 5.94 -23.40
CA LEU A 132 5.53 4.83 -22.45
C LEU A 132 6.46 3.67 -22.81
N ALA A 133 6.47 3.28 -24.09
CA ALA A 133 7.34 2.23 -24.60
C ALA A 133 8.83 2.61 -24.50
N ASP A 134 9.18 3.85 -24.85
CA ASP A 134 10.57 4.33 -24.78
C ASP A 134 11.11 4.32 -23.34
N VAL A 135 10.33 4.85 -22.40
CA VAL A 135 10.65 4.84 -20.96
C VAL A 135 10.81 3.42 -20.43
N ALA A 136 9.91 2.51 -20.83
CA ALA A 136 9.95 1.12 -20.37
C ALA A 136 11.08 0.31 -20.97
N THR A 137 11.47 0.58 -22.24
CA THR A 137 12.34 -0.33 -22.99
C THR A 137 13.75 0.21 -23.24
N HIS A 138 13.93 1.52 -23.17
CA HIS A 138 15.20 2.19 -23.49
C HIS A 138 15.66 3.20 -22.41
N PRO A 139 15.58 2.91 -21.12
CA PRO A 139 16.08 3.84 -20.10
C PRO A 139 17.60 4.04 -20.27
N ALA A 140 18.05 5.28 -20.16
CA ALA A 140 19.46 5.61 -20.34
C ALA A 140 20.34 5.18 -19.15
N PHE A 141 19.81 5.26 -17.93
CA PHE A 141 20.57 5.11 -16.69
C PHE A 141 21.89 5.88 -16.74
N ALA A 142 21.82 7.16 -17.16
CA ALA A 142 23.00 8.01 -17.30
C ALA A 142 23.64 8.27 -15.92
N ASP A 143 24.99 8.23 -15.83
CA ASP A 143 25.71 8.36 -14.55
C ASP A 143 25.39 9.67 -13.82
N ALA A 144 25.22 10.78 -14.55
CA ALA A 144 24.83 12.07 -13.98
C ALA A 144 23.45 12.00 -13.32
N GLU A 145 22.48 11.32 -13.97
CA GLU A 145 21.13 11.17 -13.45
C GLU A 145 21.08 10.20 -12.25
N ILE A 146 21.88 9.12 -12.30
CA ILE A 146 22.05 8.20 -11.17
C ILE A 146 22.59 8.97 -9.96
N THR A 147 23.61 9.82 -10.15
CA THR A 147 24.20 10.61 -9.06
C THR A 147 23.22 11.60 -8.48
N ARG A 148 22.50 12.36 -9.32
CA ARG A 148 21.48 13.32 -8.91
C ARG A 148 20.34 12.65 -8.16
N THR A 149 19.82 11.55 -8.72
CA THR A 149 18.72 10.80 -8.12
C THR A 149 19.14 10.14 -6.80
N ARG A 150 20.36 9.59 -6.71
CA ARG A 150 20.89 9.05 -5.45
C ARG A 150 20.93 10.11 -4.36
N SER A 151 21.37 11.33 -4.65
CA SER A 151 21.40 12.43 -3.67
C SER A 151 19.98 12.81 -3.23
N ARG A 152 19.02 12.90 -4.17
CA ARG A 152 17.61 13.18 -3.87
C ARG A 152 17.00 12.08 -2.98
N GLU A 153 17.23 10.81 -3.31
CA GLU A 153 16.73 9.68 -2.53
C GLU A 153 17.40 9.59 -1.15
N GLY A 154 18.69 9.92 -1.04
CA GLY A 154 19.38 10.04 0.24
C GLY A 154 18.73 11.08 1.16
N ASN A 155 18.39 12.26 0.62
CA ASN A 155 17.66 13.28 1.36
C ASN A 155 16.27 12.82 1.78
N ARG A 156 15.53 12.11 0.89
CA ARG A 156 14.23 11.50 1.22
C ARG A 156 14.36 10.53 2.38
N LEU A 157 15.33 9.61 2.33
CA LEU A 157 15.58 8.64 3.40
C LEU A 157 15.90 9.32 4.74
N SER A 158 16.70 10.40 4.71
CA SER A 158 17.01 11.19 5.91
C SER A 158 15.76 11.84 6.52
N LEU A 159 14.85 12.35 5.71
CA LEU A 159 13.57 12.88 6.21
C LEU A 159 12.67 11.78 6.76
N GLU A 160 12.55 10.66 6.06
CA GLU A 160 11.72 9.52 6.48
C GLU A 160 12.24 8.82 7.73
N SER A 161 13.55 8.87 8.02
CA SER A 161 14.12 8.35 9.26
C SER A 161 13.62 9.10 10.52
N ASN A 162 13.00 10.27 10.33
CA ASN A 162 12.36 11.03 11.40
C ASN A 162 10.83 10.79 11.47
N ASP A 163 10.23 10.07 10.55
CA ASP A 163 8.81 9.76 10.57
C ASP A 163 8.51 8.47 11.35
N PRO A 164 7.82 8.56 12.51
CA PRO A 164 7.56 7.40 13.35
C PRO A 164 6.71 6.32 12.65
N GLY A 165 5.78 6.73 11.79
CA GLY A 165 4.93 5.80 11.04
C GLY A 165 5.73 4.95 10.06
N THR A 166 6.65 5.58 9.33
CA THR A 166 7.57 4.91 8.38
C THR A 166 8.52 3.96 9.11
N LEU A 167 9.11 4.40 10.23
CA LEU A 167 9.99 3.56 11.05
C LEU A 167 9.25 2.32 11.57
N GLY A 168 8.06 2.51 12.14
CA GLY A 168 7.24 1.41 12.66
C GLY A 168 6.83 0.44 11.55
N ARG A 169 6.44 0.94 10.37
CA ARG A 169 6.08 0.11 9.21
C ARG A 169 7.26 -0.71 8.70
N ARG A 170 8.42 -0.10 8.50
CA ARG A 170 9.64 -0.79 8.03
C ARG A 170 10.05 -1.90 9.01
N LEU A 171 10.07 -1.58 10.30
CA LEU A 171 10.42 -2.56 11.33
C LEU A 171 9.41 -3.71 11.36
N PHE A 172 8.11 -3.41 11.31
CA PHE A 172 7.06 -4.44 11.29
C PHE A 172 7.25 -5.42 10.12
N PHE A 173 7.46 -4.92 8.90
CA PHE A 173 7.67 -5.77 7.73
C PHE A 173 8.92 -6.63 7.88
N ARG A 174 10.03 -6.06 8.34
CA ARG A 174 11.28 -6.80 8.57
C ARG A 174 11.10 -7.91 9.60
N LEU A 175 10.39 -7.65 10.69
CA LEU A 175 10.12 -8.64 11.74
C LEU A 175 9.12 -9.72 11.30
N ALA A 176 8.09 -9.31 10.56
CA ALA A 176 7.03 -10.23 10.12
C ALA A 176 7.54 -11.21 9.04
N TYR A 177 8.33 -10.71 8.10
CA TYR A 177 8.78 -11.49 6.97
C TYR A 177 10.19 -12.08 7.13
N GLY A 178 11.02 -11.59 8.06
CA GLY A 178 12.36 -12.09 8.31
C GLY A 178 13.26 -12.01 7.06
N THR A 179 13.67 -13.15 6.52
CA THR A 179 14.50 -13.24 5.30
C THR A 179 13.69 -13.32 4.01
N HIS A 180 12.36 -13.32 4.09
CA HIS A 180 11.49 -13.31 2.93
C HIS A 180 11.66 -11.99 2.14
N PRO A 181 11.57 -11.98 0.79
CA PRO A 181 11.73 -10.77 -0.02
C PRO A 181 10.82 -9.59 0.37
N TYR A 182 9.64 -9.86 0.88
CA TYR A 182 8.70 -8.82 1.35
C TYR A 182 9.14 -8.11 2.64
N ALA A 183 10.21 -8.54 3.29
CA ALA A 183 10.76 -7.86 4.47
C ALA A 183 11.23 -6.43 4.18
N HIS A 184 11.56 -6.13 2.92
CA HIS A 184 12.09 -4.85 2.49
C HIS A 184 11.05 -4.08 1.66
N LEU A 185 10.68 -2.90 2.17
CA LEU A 185 9.76 -1.98 1.47
C LEU A 185 10.50 -0.92 0.64
N ASP A 186 11.81 -0.81 0.86
CA ASP A 186 12.68 0.19 0.25
C ASP A 186 14.16 -0.21 0.45
N PHE A 187 15.07 0.54 -0.19
CA PHE A 187 16.50 0.52 0.13
C PHE A 187 16.77 1.35 1.39
N ASP A 188 17.84 1.04 2.09
CA ASP A 188 18.48 1.94 3.05
C ASP A 188 19.61 2.76 2.40
N ALA A 189 20.18 3.72 3.14
CA ALA A 189 21.24 4.59 2.62
C ALA A 189 22.50 3.80 2.22
N ALA A 190 22.87 2.77 2.98
CA ALA A 190 24.04 1.94 2.70
C ALA A 190 23.83 1.10 1.44
N THR A 191 22.64 0.56 1.25
CA THR A 191 22.28 -0.19 0.05
C THR A 191 22.23 0.70 -1.18
N LEU A 192 21.59 1.88 -1.06
CA LEU A 192 21.53 2.87 -2.14
C LEU A 192 22.93 3.30 -2.61
N ALA A 193 23.88 3.47 -1.67
CA ALA A 193 25.27 3.83 -2.00
C ALA A 193 25.99 2.74 -2.80
N ARG A 194 25.66 1.46 -2.59
CA ARG A 194 26.28 0.31 -3.28
C ARG A 194 25.69 0.00 -4.65
N MET A 195 24.49 0.49 -4.97
CA MET A 195 23.85 0.23 -6.26
C MET A 195 24.66 0.86 -7.41
N THR A 196 25.05 0.07 -8.39
CA THR A 196 25.81 0.52 -9.55
C THR A 196 24.93 0.62 -10.79
N ARG A 197 25.38 1.35 -11.82
CA ARG A 197 24.74 1.37 -13.14
C ARG A 197 24.57 -0.05 -13.71
N ALA A 198 25.57 -0.91 -13.51
CA ALA A 198 25.53 -2.30 -13.99
C ALA A 198 24.42 -3.10 -13.30
N ASP A 199 24.17 -2.88 -11.99
CA ASP A 199 23.08 -3.52 -11.28
C ASP A 199 21.71 -3.08 -11.84
N LEU A 200 21.52 -1.76 -12.09
CA LEU A 200 20.30 -1.20 -12.69
C LEU A 200 20.01 -1.79 -14.06
N VAL A 201 21.00 -1.77 -14.97
CA VAL A 201 20.88 -2.30 -16.33
C VAL A 201 20.59 -3.81 -16.31
N SER A 202 21.28 -4.55 -15.44
CA SER A 202 21.11 -6.00 -15.31
C SER A 202 19.70 -6.34 -14.80
N TRP A 203 19.23 -5.66 -13.75
CA TRP A 203 17.90 -5.86 -13.19
C TRP A 203 16.81 -5.52 -14.22
N HIS A 204 16.93 -4.37 -14.88
CA HIS A 204 15.99 -3.94 -15.92
C HIS A 204 15.91 -4.96 -17.05
N ARG A 205 17.06 -5.35 -17.62
CA ARG A 205 17.12 -6.32 -18.72
C ARG A 205 16.52 -7.69 -18.36
N ALA A 206 16.68 -8.11 -17.11
CA ALA A 206 16.15 -9.39 -16.64
C ALA A 206 14.62 -9.39 -16.47
N ASN A 207 14.02 -8.25 -16.11
CA ASN A 207 12.62 -8.18 -15.71
C ASN A 207 11.71 -7.46 -16.70
N PHE A 208 12.23 -6.49 -17.48
CA PHE A 208 11.47 -5.72 -18.46
C PHE A 208 11.40 -6.44 -19.79
N VAL A 209 10.52 -7.43 -19.86
CA VAL A 209 10.28 -8.23 -21.08
C VAL A 209 8.79 -8.35 -21.35
N PRO A 210 8.35 -8.47 -22.62
CA PRO A 210 6.92 -8.45 -22.97
C PRO A 210 6.10 -9.52 -22.24
N SER A 211 6.63 -10.73 -22.11
CA SER A 211 5.95 -11.86 -21.47
C SER A 211 5.81 -11.72 -19.95
N ASN A 212 6.53 -10.77 -19.33
CA ASN A 212 6.45 -10.44 -17.90
C ASN A 212 5.68 -9.14 -17.65
N ALA A 213 4.99 -8.64 -18.67
CA ALA A 213 4.28 -7.37 -18.61
C ALA A 213 2.86 -7.47 -19.19
N PHE A 214 2.04 -6.50 -18.83
CA PHE A 214 0.79 -6.25 -19.49
C PHE A 214 0.52 -4.74 -19.56
N LEU A 215 -0.22 -4.34 -20.59
CA LEU A 215 -0.66 -2.97 -20.81
C LEU A 215 -2.16 -2.87 -20.53
N VAL A 216 -2.57 -1.88 -19.78
CA VAL A 216 -3.98 -1.47 -19.64
C VAL A 216 -4.14 -0.10 -20.25
N VAL A 217 -5.11 0.08 -21.14
CA VAL A 217 -5.50 1.39 -21.68
C VAL A 217 -6.99 1.59 -21.47
N ALA A 218 -7.36 2.67 -20.80
CA ALA A 218 -8.75 3.02 -20.53
C ALA A 218 -9.04 4.46 -21.00
N GLY A 219 -10.24 4.72 -21.50
CA GLY A 219 -10.67 6.06 -21.85
C GLY A 219 -11.40 6.16 -23.19
N ASN A 220 -11.46 7.38 -23.73
CA ASN A 220 -12.10 7.64 -25.02
C ASN A 220 -11.19 7.20 -26.18
N VAL A 221 -11.09 5.90 -26.36
CA VAL A 221 -10.26 5.22 -27.36
C VAL A 221 -11.02 4.02 -27.92
N THR A 222 -10.65 3.53 -29.09
CA THR A 222 -11.16 2.26 -29.61
C THR A 222 -10.12 1.14 -29.39
N ALA A 223 -10.59 -0.09 -29.24
CA ALA A 223 -9.71 -1.24 -29.07
C ALA A 223 -8.74 -1.40 -30.26
N ASP A 224 -9.22 -1.17 -31.49
CA ASP A 224 -8.39 -1.23 -32.70
C ASP A 224 -7.30 -0.15 -32.71
N ALA A 225 -7.62 1.09 -32.29
CA ALA A 225 -6.65 2.17 -32.21
C ALA A 225 -5.57 1.86 -31.15
N VAL A 226 -5.97 1.32 -29.99
CA VAL A 226 -5.04 0.89 -28.94
C VAL A 226 -4.15 -0.24 -29.44
N GLN A 227 -4.72 -1.28 -30.06
CA GLN A 227 -3.98 -2.39 -30.62
C GLN A 227 -2.95 -1.95 -31.67
N ALA A 228 -3.35 -1.08 -32.60
CA ALA A 228 -2.46 -0.57 -33.63
C ALA A 228 -1.33 0.28 -33.04
N SER A 229 -1.64 1.13 -32.07
CA SER A 229 -0.66 2.02 -31.41
C SER A 229 0.31 1.22 -30.56
N ALA A 230 -0.18 0.28 -29.74
CA ALA A 230 0.65 -0.61 -28.95
C ALA A 230 1.55 -1.48 -29.82
N THR A 231 1.04 -2.04 -30.93
CA THR A 231 1.83 -2.81 -31.88
C THR A 231 3.02 -1.98 -32.44
N ARG A 232 2.78 -0.73 -32.83
CA ARG A 232 3.85 0.18 -33.28
C ARG A 232 4.86 0.48 -32.18
N ALA A 233 4.37 0.89 -31.01
CA ALA A 233 5.20 1.33 -29.90
C ALA A 233 6.10 0.23 -29.35
N PHE A 234 5.57 -0.97 -29.20
CA PHE A 234 6.28 -2.11 -28.60
C PHE A 234 6.85 -3.13 -29.59
N ARG A 235 6.83 -2.84 -30.89
CA ARG A 235 7.23 -3.78 -31.98
C ARG A 235 8.64 -4.35 -31.83
N THR A 236 9.58 -3.59 -31.27
CA THR A 236 10.99 -3.95 -31.10
C THR A 236 11.30 -4.54 -29.74
N TRP A 237 10.36 -4.45 -28.81
CA TRP A 237 10.55 -4.97 -27.47
C TRP A 237 10.62 -6.49 -27.46
N ARG A 238 11.76 -7.02 -27.02
CA ARG A 238 12.06 -8.44 -26.92
C ARG A 238 12.70 -8.72 -25.57
N GLY A 239 12.69 -9.96 -25.19
CA GLY A 239 13.36 -10.41 -23.98
C GLY A 239 13.22 -11.91 -23.79
N ARG A 240 14.01 -12.43 -22.89
CA ARG A 240 13.92 -13.83 -22.47
C ARG A 240 12.82 -13.94 -21.43
N ALA A 241 12.03 -15.03 -21.48
CA ALA A 241 10.99 -15.25 -20.45
C ALA A 241 11.59 -15.20 -19.03
N VAL A 242 10.90 -14.49 -18.15
CA VAL A 242 11.27 -14.40 -16.73
C VAL A 242 10.78 -15.68 -16.03
N PRO A 243 11.64 -16.37 -15.28
CA PRO A 243 11.20 -17.51 -14.49
C PRO A 243 10.13 -17.11 -13.48
N PRO A 244 9.19 -17.99 -13.14
CA PRO A 244 8.22 -17.72 -12.06
C PRO A 244 8.93 -17.30 -10.77
N LEU A 245 8.35 -16.35 -10.05
CA LEU A 245 8.83 -15.98 -8.72
C LEU A 245 8.39 -17.07 -7.74
N VAL A 246 9.35 -17.71 -7.11
CA VAL A 246 9.10 -18.63 -5.99
C VAL A 246 9.35 -17.86 -4.70
N LEU A 247 8.28 -17.57 -3.99
CA LEU A 247 8.38 -16.94 -2.68
C LEU A 247 8.66 -18.02 -1.63
N PRO A 248 9.64 -17.82 -0.73
CA PRO A 248 9.90 -18.73 0.36
C PRO A 248 8.75 -18.72 1.37
N GLU A 249 8.71 -19.71 2.26
CA GLU A 249 7.76 -19.72 3.38
C GLU A 249 8.07 -18.55 4.33
N VAL A 250 6.99 -17.97 4.89
CA VAL A 250 7.11 -16.90 5.87
C VAL A 250 7.38 -17.47 7.27
N PRO A 251 8.04 -16.72 8.17
CA PRO A 251 8.30 -17.18 9.53
C PRO A 251 7.00 -17.45 10.29
N THR A 252 6.95 -18.57 11.02
CA THR A 252 5.87 -18.87 11.97
C THR A 252 6.25 -18.35 13.35
N ARG A 253 5.35 -17.62 13.99
CA ARG A 253 5.54 -17.11 15.35
C ARG A 253 4.69 -17.88 16.34
N THR A 254 5.29 -18.17 17.50
CA THR A 254 4.64 -18.94 18.60
C THR A 254 4.35 -18.09 19.84
N ALA A 255 4.87 -16.86 19.87
CA ALA A 255 4.69 -15.91 20.97
C ALA A 255 4.57 -14.49 20.42
N ARG A 256 4.00 -13.63 21.23
CA ARG A 256 3.92 -12.18 20.98
C ARG A 256 5.16 -11.50 21.53
N ASP A 257 5.78 -10.67 20.70
CA ASP A 257 6.92 -9.82 21.06
C ASP A 257 6.58 -8.34 20.87
N VAL A 258 7.15 -7.50 21.71
CA VAL A 258 7.02 -6.04 21.67
C VAL A 258 8.36 -5.44 21.29
N TYR A 259 8.38 -4.65 20.23
CA TYR A 259 9.56 -3.93 19.78
C TYR A 259 9.34 -2.42 19.96
N VAL A 260 10.21 -1.80 20.75
CA VAL A 260 10.16 -0.35 20.98
C VAL A 260 11.31 0.31 20.22
N VAL A 261 10.97 1.06 19.16
CA VAL A 261 11.92 1.94 18.48
C VAL A 261 12.07 3.20 19.34
N HIS A 262 13.23 3.36 19.95
CA HIS A 262 13.46 4.48 20.86
C HIS A 262 13.62 5.80 20.12
N ARG A 263 12.83 6.79 20.52
CA ARG A 263 12.96 8.18 20.12
C ARG A 263 12.89 9.07 21.36
N ALA A 264 14.07 9.46 21.85
CA ALA A 264 14.19 10.29 23.03
C ALA A 264 13.36 11.58 22.92
N GLY A 265 12.61 11.89 23.97
CA GLY A 265 11.82 13.12 24.06
C GLY A 265 10.63 13.20 23.10
N SER A 266 10.27 12.13 22.40
CA SER A 266 9.03 12.12 21.64
C SER A 266 7.83 12.25 22.57
N VAL A 267 6.84 13.04 22.19
CA VAL A 267 5.62 13.25 23.01
C VAL A 267 4.52 12.24 22.68
N GLN A 268 4.67 11.52 21.57
CA GLN A 268 3.71 10.53 21.09
C GLN A 268 4.38 9.21 20.76
N SER A 269 3.62 8.12 20.91
CA SER A 269 3.94 6.79 20.45
C SER A 269 3.09 6.44 19.22
N VAL A 270 3.72 5.91 18.18
CA VAL A 270 3.03 5.25 17.08
C VAL A 270 3.02 3.74 17.34
N ILE A 271 1.84 3.18 17.48
CA ILE A 271 1.61 1.76 17.74
C ILE A 271 1.22 1.08 16.43
N ALA A 272 1.80 -0.07 16.15
CA ALA A 272 1.38 -1.00 15.10
C ALA A 272 1.35 -2.43 15.66
N ILE A 273 0.21 -3.11 15.54
CA ILE A 273 -0.01 -4.48 16.01
C ILE A 273 -0.50 -5.30 14.83
N GLY A 274 0.08 -6.46 14.59
CA GLY A 274 -0.41 -7.30 13.51
C GLY A 274 0.33 -8.61 13.32
N ASN A 275 -0.01 -9.29 12.24
CA ASN A 275 0.56 -10.56 11.83
C ASN A 275 0.45 -10.74 10.31
N LEU A 276 1.10 -11.78 9.78
CA LEU A 276 0.90 -12.22 8.40
C LEU A 276 -0.39 -13.04 8.30
N THR A 277 -1.16 -12.81 7.24
CA THR A 277 -2.48 -13.42 7.01
C THR A 277 -2.47 -14.33 5.79
N ILE A 278 -3.15 -13.95 4.73
CA ILE A 278 -3.38 -14.72 3.50
C ILE A 278 -3.04 -13.90 2.25
N PRO A 279 -2.70 -14.55 1.13
CA PRO A 279 -2.59 -13.88 -0.16
C PRO A 279 -3.90 -13.20 -0.57
N ARG A 280 -3.80 -12.14 -1.41
CA ARG A 280 -4.99 -11.44 -1.92
C ARG A 280 -5.98 -12.35 -2.65
N ALA A 281 -5.51 -13.37 -3.34
CA ALA A 281 -6.34 -14.31 -4.09
C ALA A 281 -6.98 -15.43 -3.25
N HIS A 282 -6.79 -15.42 -1.92
CA HIS A 282 -7.32 -16.48 -1.05
C HIS A 282 -8.86 -16.40 -0.96
N PRO A 283 -9.58 -17.53 -0.94
CA PRO A 283 -11.05 -17.54 -0.84
C PRO A 283 -11.62 -16.81 0.38
N ASP A 284 -10.95 -16.86 1.51
CA ASP A 284 -11.40 -16.20 2.75
C ASP A 284 -11.18 -14.68 2.74
N TYR A 285 -10.54 -14.12 1.69
CA TYR A 285 -10.15 -12.71 1.69
C TYR A 285 -11.34 -11.78 1.88
N ILE A 286 -12.47 -12.04 1.20
CA ILE A 286 -13.69 -11.21 1.29
C ILE A 286 -14.24 -11.22 2.73
N ALA A 287 -14.33 -12.40 3.36
CA ALA A 287 -14.83 -12.50 4.73
C ALA A 287 -13.87 -11.82 5.73
N LEU A 288 -12.56 -11.94 5.51
CA LEU A 288 -11.54 -11.29 6.31
C LEU A 288 -11.56 -9.76 6.14
N ASP A 289 -11.85 -9.26 4.93
CA ASP A 289 -11.99 -7.83 4.66
C ASP A 289 -13.21 -7.23 5.37
N VAL A 290 -14.34 -7.96 5.39
CA VAL A 290 -15.52 -7.56 6.19
C VAL A 290 -15.19 -7.55 7.68
N ALA A 291 -14.49 -8.55 8.21
CA ALA A 291 -14.05 -8.56 9.60
C ALA A 291 -13.10 -7.38 9.93
N ASN A 292 -12.17 -7.07 9.02
CA ASN A 292 -11.30 -5.91 9.15
C ASN A 292 -12.08 -4.59 9.09
N GLN A 293 -13.11 -4.48 8.25
CA GLN A 293 -13.97 -3.30 8.17
C GLN A 293 -14.70 -3.05 9.50
N ILE A 294 -15.20 -4.09 10.15
CA ILE A 294 -15.81 -4.02 11.49
C ILE A 294 -14.76 -3.54 12.51
N LEU A 295 -13.55 -4.11 12.47
CA LEU A 295 -12.50 -3.84 13.44
C LEU A 295 -11.95 -2.42 13.33
N GLY A 296 -11.48 -2.02 12.13
CA GLY A 296 -10.71 -0.78 11.97
C GLY A 296 -10.68 -0.21 10.55
N GLY A 297 -11.55 -0.66 9.64
CA GLY A 297 -11.50 -0.25 8.23
C GLY A 297 -12.01 1.16 7.95
N SER A 298 -12.72 1.80 8.88
CA SER A 298 -13.28 3.15 8.70
C SER A 298 -13.43 3.90 10.02
N SER A 299 -13.89 5.17 9.95
CA SER A 299 -14.21 5.98 11.13
C SER A 299 -15.44 5.52 11.90
N ALA A 300 -16.22 4.59 11.36
CA ALA A 300 -17.34 3.97 12.07
C ALA A 300 -16.96 2.64 12.74
N SER A 301 -15.74 2.17 12.56
CA SER A 301 -15.24 0.89 13.09
C SER A 301 -14.96 0.91 14.59
N ARG A 302 -14.86 -0.28 15.19
CA ARG A 302 -14.66 -0.46 16.64
C ARG A 302 -13.45 0.31 17.18
N LEU A 303 -12.28 0.18 16.51
CA LEU A 303 -11.04 0.83 16.94
C LEU A 303 -11.18 2.35 16.93
N PHE A 304 -11.74 2.92 15.86
CA PHE A 304 -11.89 4.36 15.77
C PHE A 304 -12.91 4.89 16.81
N MET A 305 -14.07 4.28 16.88
CA MET A 305 -15.15 4.70 17.81
C MET A 305 -14.74 4.56 19.27
N ASP A 306 -13.93 3.57 19.63
CA ASP A 306 -13.49 3.41 21.01
C ASP A 306 -12.29 4.30 21.36
N LEU A 307 -11.18 4.19 20.60
CA LEU A 307 -9.94 4.91 20.94
C LEU A 307 -10.05 6.42 20.74
N ARG A 308 -10.76 6.86 19.68
CA ARG A 308 -10.96 8.29 19.41
C ARG A 308 -12.18 8.87 20.12
N GLU A 309 -13.38 8.35 19.82
CA GLU A 309 -14.63 9.01 20.22
C GLU A 309 -14.94 8.82 21.71
N ARG A 310 -14.75 7.60 22.25
CA ARG A 310 -15.07 7.32 23.65
C ARG A 310 -13.93 7.65 24.61
N ARG A 311 -12.70 7.19 24.29
CA ARG A 311 -11.54 7.31 25.20
C ARG A 311 -10.67 8.54 24.91
N SER A 312 -10.84 9.22 23.77
CA SER A 312 -10.07 10.40 23.36
C SER A 312 -8.56 10.19 23.43
N LEU A 313 -8.08 9.00 23.01
CA LEU A 313 -6.67 8.61 23.09
C LEU A 313 -5.89 9.02 21.84
N THR A 314 -6.56 9.18 20.69
CA THR A 314 -5.93 9.37 19.39
C THR A 314 -6.81 10.21 18.47
N TYR A 315 -6.23 10.75 17.40
CA TYR A 315 -7.00 11.33 16.28
C TYR A 315 -7.57 10.27 15.34
N GLY A 316 -7.10 9.01 15.42
CA GLY A 316 -7.64 7.91 14.64
C GLY A 316 -6.91 6.60 14.94
N ALA A 317 -7.68 5.51 14.99
CA ALA A 317 -7.19 4.15 15.11
C ALA A 317 -7.83 3.32 14.00
N TYR A 318 -7.00 2.65 13.21
CA TYR A 318 -7.42 1.91 12.02
C TYR A 318 -6.74 0.55 11.93
N SER A 319 -7.35 -0.36 11.20
CA SER A 319 -6.71 -1.60 10.75
C SER A 319 -6.84 -1.79 9.25
N GLY A 320 -5.97 -2.62 8.68
CA GLY A 320 -5.98 -2.94 7.26
C GLY A 320 -5.09 -4.12 6.92
N ILE A 321 -5.33 -4.66 5.73
CA ILE A 321 -4.54 -5.72 5.11
C ILE A 321 -3.87 -5.10 3.89
N ASP A 322 -2.54 -5.14 3.81
CA ASP A 322 -1.84 -4.70 2.60
C ASP A 322 -1.92 -5.84 1.57
N ASP A 323 -2.48 -5.59 0.39
CA ASP A 323 -2.63 -6.61 -0.66
C ASP A 323 -1.28 -7.04 -1.22
N MET A 324 -0.99 -8.34 -1.18
CA MET A 324 0.21 -8.97 -1.72
C MET A 324 -0.15 -10.18 -2.58
N VAL A 325 0.68 -10.47 -3.58
CA VAL A 325 0.58 -11.71 -4.36
C VAL A 325 0.87 -12.92 -3.47
N GLY A 326 1.85 -12.80 -2.58
CA GLY A 326 2.10 -13.74 -1.51
C GLY A 326 1.30 -13.43 -0.24
N VAL A 327 1.77 -13.91 0.89
CA VAL A 327 1.13 -13.72 2.19
C VAL A 327 1.10 -12.23 2.56
N SER A 328 -0.07 -11.71 2.87
CA SER A 328 -0.35 -10.29 3.16
C SER A 328 -0.22 -9.97 4.64
N PRO A 329 0.26 -8.79 5.04
CA PRO A 329 0.28 -8.37 6.43
C PRO A 329 -1.04 -7.69 6.82
N PHE A 330 -1.58 -8.06 7.97
CA PHE A 330 -2.60 -7.32 8.69
C PHE A 330 -1.95 -6.43 9.74
N ARG A 331 -2.42 -5.19 9.88
CA ARG A 331 -1.94 -4.26 10.90
C ARG A 331 -3.05 -3.38 11.44
N ALA A 332 -3.16 -3.29 12.78
CA ALA A 332 -3.91 -2.26 13.49
C ALA A 332 -2.94 -1.18 13.98
N ARG A 333 -3.30 0.09 13.90
CA ARG A 333 -2.40 1.23 14.15
C ARG A 333 -3.08 2.44 14.74
N ALA A 334 -2.37 3.19 15.60
CA ALA A 334 -2.73 4.52 16.06
C ALA A 334 -1.49 5.30 16.50
N ALA A 335 -1.61 6.64 16.55
CA ALA A 335 -0.66 7.51 17.23
C ALA A 335 -1.34 8.05 18.51
N VAL A 336 -0.68 7.90 19.65
CA VAL A 336 -1.21 8.27 20.98
C VAL A 336 -0.16 9.03 21.79
N PRO A 337 -0.53 9.90 22.74
CA PRO A 337 0.44 10.45 23.71
C PRO A 337 1.15 9.32 24.45
N ASN A 338 2.47 9.44 24.70
CA ASN A 338 3.25 8.38 25.38
C ASN A 338 2.61 7.92 26.69
N ALA A 339 2.13 8.84 27.53
CA ALA A 339 1.46 8.54 28.80
C ALA A 339 0.13 7.78 28.63
N ARG A 340 -0.39 7.62 27.43
CA ARG A 340 -1.64 6.93 27.10
C ARG A 340 -1.39 5.62 26.34
N THR A 341 -0.13 5.25 26.10
CA THR A 341 0.22 4.06 25.30
C THR A 341 -0.35 2.78 25.93
N GLU A 342 -0.26 2.64 27.24
CA GLU A 342 -0.82 1.46 27.95
C GLU A 342 -2.33 1.34 27.76
N LEU A 343 -3.08 2.43 27.96
CA LEU A 343 -4.53 2.43 27.79
C LEU A 343 -4.95 2.15 26.32
N ALA A 344 -4.18 2.64 25.37
CA ALA A 344 -4.42 2.36 23.96
C ALA A 344 -4.14 0.89 23.63
N MET A 345 -3.08 0.32 24.19
CA MET A 345 -2.77 -1.09 24.05
C MET A 345 -3.85 -2.00 24.63
N ASP A 346 -4.39 -1.68 25.80
CA ASP A 346 -5.54 -2.40 26.38
C ASP A 346 -6.72 -2.42 25.42
N ALA A 347 -7.08 -1.26 24.87
CA ALA A 347 -8.17 -1.13 23.91
C ALA A 347 -7.91 -1.93 22.62
N PHE A 348 -6.70 -1.85 22.07
CA PHE A 348 -6.33 -2.65 20.90
C PHE A 348 -6.47 -4.14 21.16
N MET A 349 -5.92 -4.63 22.26
CA MET A 349 -5.95 -6.05 22.58
C MET A 349 -7.37 -6.54 22.87
N GLU A 350 -8.21 -5.73 23.53
CA GLU A 350 -9.63 -6.01 23.74
C GLU A 350 -10.34 -6.22 22.40
N HIS A 351 -10.20 -5.27 21.45
CA HIS A 351 -10.88 -5.36 20.17
C HIS A 351 -10.32 -6.46 19.26
N LEU A 352 -8.99 -6.67 19.28
CA LEU A 352 -8.36 -7.78 18.54
C LEU A 352 -8.77 -9.14 19.07
N GLN A 353 -8.91 -9.29 20.38
CA GLN A 353 -9.39 -10.56 20.97
C GLN A 353 -10.86 -10.78 20.64
N ARG A 354 -11.70 -9.75 20.75
CA ARG A 354 -13.13 -9.85 20.47
C ARG A 354 -13.44 -10.18 19.02
N ILE A 355 -12.72 -9.60 18.05
CA ILE A 355 -12.98 -9.87 16.62
C ILE A 355 -12.68 -11.35 16.25
N VAL A 356 -11.80 -12.04 16.99
CA VAL A 356 -11.44 -13.44 16.73
C VAL A 356 -12.20 -14.45 17.61
N THR A 357 -12.98 -13.99 18.62
CA THR A 357 -13.69 -14.87 19.56
C THR A 357 -15.19 -14.66 19.60
N GLU A 358 -15.70 -13.50 19.15
CA GLU A 358 -17.11 -13.13 19.28
C GLU A 358 -17.69 -12.78 17.92
N GLU A 359 -18.86 -13.32 17.59
CA GLU A 359 -19.60 -12.85 16.42
C GLU A 359 -19.98 -11.38 16.58
N ALA A 360 -19.75 -10.59 15.54
CA ALA A 360 -20.24 -9.22 15.51
C ALA A 360 -21.78 -9.21 15.45
N PRO A 361 -22.44 -8.25 16.10
CA PRO A 361 -23.89 -8.05 15.92
C PRO A 361 -24.24 -7.97 14.41
N ALA A 362 -25.37 -8.56 14.03
CA ALA A 362 -25.78 -8.57 12.61
C ALA A 362 -25.87 -7.16 12.00
N ALA A 363 -26.30 -6.17 12.78
CA ALA A 363 -26.35 -4.78 12.33
C ALA A 363 -24.95 -4.20 12.03
N GLU A 364 -23.95 -4.50 12.86
CA GLU A 364 -22.57 -4.05 12.68
C GLU A 364 -21.93 -4.70 11.44
N THR A 365 -22.18 -6.01 11.23
CA THR A 365 -21.74 -6.71 10.01
C THR A 365 -22.39 -6.10 8.77
N GLN A 366 -23.69 -5.84 8.81
CA GLN A 366 -24.44 -5.21 7.71
C GLN A 366 -23.93 -3.79 7.39
N ASP A 367 -23.55 -3.02 8.40
CA ASP A 367 -22.98 -1.67 8.19
C ASP A 367 -21.60 -1.75 7.52
N ALA A 368 -20.77 -2.74 7.91
CA ALA A 368 -19.49 -3.01 7.26
C ALA A 368 -19.66 -3.43 5.79
N GLU A 369 -20.59 -4.36 5.52
CA GLU A 369 -20.94 -4.79 4.17
C GLU A 369 -21.42 -3.63 3.29
N ARG A 370 -22.31 -2.78 3.83
CA ARG A 370 -22.80 -1.58 3.13
C ARG A 370 -21.65 -0.62 2.83
N TYR A 371 -20.78 -0.35 3.80
CA TYR A 371 -19.66 0.55 3.60
C TYR A 371 -18.80 0.08 2.43
N LEU A 372 -18.39 -1.19 2.42
CA LEU A 372 -17.54 -1.77 1.35
C LEU A 372 -18.27 -1.82 0.01
N SER A 373 -19.52 -2.32 0.00
CA SER A 373 -20.27 -2.51 -1.24
C SER A 373 -20.79 -1.21 -1.86
N ASP A 374 -21.21 -0.23 -1.02
CA ASP A 374 -21.85 1.00 -1.51
C ASP A 374 -20.84 2.10 -1.81
N SER A 375 -19.61 2.02 -1.24
CA SER A 375 -18.50 2.86 -1.66
C SER A 375 -17.79 2.38 -2.94
N PHE A 376 -18.04 1.14 -3.37
CA PHE A 376 -17.40 0.56 -4.56
C PHE A 376 -17.60 1.39 -5.85
N PRO A 377 -18.78 1.98 -6.14
CA PRO A 377 -18.96 2.84 -7.31
C PRO A 377 -17.95 4.00 -7.38
N LEU A 378 -17.54 4.55 -6.23
CA LEU A 378 -16.52 5.60 -6.16
C LEU A 378 -15.13 5.10 -6.60
N GLN A 379 -14.89 3.79 -6.50
CA GLN A 379 -13.64 3.17 -6.92
C GLN A 379 -13.50 3.07 -8.45
N ILE A 380 -14.59 3.19 -9.21
CA ILE A 380 -14.60 3.09 -10.67
C ILE A 380 -15.11 4.38 -11.35
N GLU A 381 -15.14 5.49 -10.64
CA GLU A 381 -15.64 6.77 -11.13
C GLU A 381 -14.72 7.38 -12.22
N THR A 382 -13.41 7.18 -12.11
CA THR A 382 -12.45 7.75 -13.05
C THR A 382 -11.79 6.68 -13.90
N ILE A 383 -11.40 7.04 -15.14
CA ILE A 383 -10.73 6.10 -16.07
C ILE A 383 -9.40 5.56 -15.49
N GLY A 384 -8.67 6.36 -14.71
CA GLY A 384 -7.45 5.91 -14.02
C GLY A 384 -7.76 4.84 -12.97
N ARG A 385 -8.87 4.99 -12.24
CA ARG A 385 -9.32 3.96 -11.28
C ARG A 385 -9.80 2.70 -11.99
N VAL A 386 -10.52 2.83 -13.10
CA VAL A 386 -10.90 1.69 -13.93
C VAL A 386 -9.66 0.92 -14.43
N ALA A 387 -8.67 1.63 -14.96
CA ALA A 387 -7.41 1.01 -15.39
C ALA A 387 -6.68 0.31 -14.21
N TYR A 388 -6.65 0.95 -13.04
CA TYR A 388 -6.10 0.34 -11.81
C TYR A 388 -6.85 -0.95 -11.43
N MET A 389 -8.19 -0.96 -11.50
CA MET A 389 -9.00 -2.15 -11.19
C MET A 389 -8.73 -3.31 -12.15
N VAL A 390 -8.52 -3.02 -13.43
CA VAL A 390 -8.10 -4.03 -14.42
C VAL A 390 -6.68 -4.53 -14.12
N ALA A 391 -5.74 -3.63 -13.83
CA ALA A 391 -4.38 -4.01 -13.46
C ALA A 391 -4.37 -4.88 -12.19
N TYR A 392 -5.21 -4.55 -11.21
CA TYR A 392 -5.38 -5.30 -9.98
C TYR A 392 -5.78 -6.77 -10.24
N LEU A 393 -6.76 -7.01 -11.14
CA LEU A 393 -7.13 -8.38 -11.53
C LEU A 393 -5.93 -9.17 -12.07
N ARG A 394 -5.07 -8.52 -12.85
CA ARG A 394 -3.90 -9.15 -13.49
C ARG A 394 -2.74 -9.38 -12.53
N ILE A 395 -2.50 -8.44 -11.59
CA ILE A 395 -1.45 -8.55 -10.59
C ILE A 395 -1.77 -9.70 -9.64
N PHE A 396 -3.01 -9.76 -9.15
CA PHE A 396 -3.43 -10.75 -8.15
C PHE A 396 -4.04 -12.02 -8.75
N ASN A 397 -4.01 -12.16 -10.08
CA ASN A 397 -4.54 -13.31 -10.79
C ASN A 397 -6.02 -13.63 -10.44
N LEU A 398 -6.83 -12.57 -10.31
CA LEU A 398 -8.26 -12.67 -10.05
C LEU A 398 -9.04 -12.88 -11.36
N PRO A 399 -10.22 -13.51 -11.31
CA PRO A 399 -11.10 -13.66 -12.48
C PRO A 399 -11.51 -12.31 -13.07
N ASP A 400 -11.85 -12.28 -14.36
CA ASP A 400 -12.29 -11.05 -15.05
C ASP A 400 -13.59 -10.49 -14.50
N ASP A 401 -14.49 -11.35 -14.07
CA ASP A 401 -15.79 -11.06 -13.48
C ASP A 401 -15.72 -10.82 -11.96
N TYR A 402 -14.52 -10.77 -11.38
CA TYR A 402 -14.35 -10.58 -9.93
C TYR A 402 -15.10 -9.34 -9.43
N TRP A 403 -14.98 -8.22 -10.14
CA TRP A 403 -15.63 -6.98 -9.72
C TRP A 403 -17.14 -6.97 -9.94
N ASP A 404 -17.66 -7.77 -10.87
CA ASP A 404 -19.10 -7.93 -11.08
C ASP A 404 -19.77 -8.66 -9.91
N SER A 405 -19.07 -9.63 -9.34
CA SER A 405 -19.54 -10.41 -8.18
C SER A 405 -19.15 -9.83 -6.83
N TYR A 406 -18.15 -8.93 -6.76
CA TYR A 406 -17.55 -8.42 -5.52
C TYR A 406 -18.56 -7.87 -4.52
N ARG A 407 -19.46 -6.99 -4.96
CA ARG A 407 -20.48 -6.39 -4.10
C ARG A 407 -21.48 -7.42 -3.55
N THR A 408 -21.85 -8.39 -4.35
CA THR A 408 -22.74 -9.50 -3.93
C THR A 408 -22.03 -10.40 -2.93
N GLN A 409 -20.75 -10.73 -3.17
CA GLN A 409 -19.95 -11.52 -2.24
C GLN A 409 -19.81 -10.82 -0.88
N ILE A 410 -19.48 -9.53 -0.85
CA ILE A 410 -19.41 -8.73 0.38
C ILE A 410 -20.73 -8.81 1.16
N ARG A 411 -21.86 -8.56 0.50
CA ARG A 411 -23.19 -8.55 1.12
C ARG A 411 -23.71 -9.91 1.56
N SER A 412 -23.07 -10.98 1.13
CA SER A 412 -23.42 -12.35 1.52
C SER A 412 -22.62 -12.86 2.72
N VAL A 413 -21.65 -12.08 3.23
CA VAL A 413 -20.83 -12.49 4.36
C VAL A 413 -21.65 -12.46 5.64
N THR A 414 -21.82 -13.60 6.28
CA THR A 414 -22.51 -13.68 7.58
C THR A 414 -21.58 -13.32 8.74
N PRO A 415 -22.12 -12.91 9.91
CA PRO A 415 -21.32 -12.71 11.12
C PRO A 415 -20.42 -13.90 11.47
N ALA A 416 -20.94 -15.10 11.31
CA ALA A 416 -20.19 -16.34 11.55
C ALA A 416 -19.03 -16.53 10.54
N GLN A 417 -19.20 -16.18 9.27
CA GLN A 417 -18.12 -16.23 8.28
C GLN A 417 -17.05 -15.18 8.54
N ALA A 418 -17.42 -13.96 8.92
CA ALA A 418 -16.49 -12.90 9.30
C ALA A 418 -15.68 -13.33 10.55
N LEU A 419 -16.33 -13.89 11.58
CA LEU A 419 -15.66 -14.45 12.76
C LEU A 419 -14.71 -15.59 12.38
N ALA A 420 -15.16 -16.55 11.56
CA ALA A 420 -14.33 -17.68 11.14
C ALA A 420 -13.07 -17.22 10.41
N ALA A 421 -13.17 -16.25 9.50
CA ALA A 421 -12.03 -15.68 8.80
C ALA A 421 -11.10 -14.91 9.74
N ALA A 422 -11.63 -14.09 10.65
CA ALA A 422 -10.84 -13.38 11.65
C ALA A 422 -10.12 -14.37 12.58
N HIS A 423 -10.81 -15.37 13.08
CA HIS A 423 -10.24 -16.43 13.95
C HIS A 423 -9.13 -17.22 13.23
N ALA A 424 -9.33 -17.50 11.95
CA ALA A 424 -8.34 -18.23 11.15
C ALA A 424 -7.09 -17.40 10.83
N HIS A 425 -7.20 -16.10 10.66
CA HIS A 425 -6.15 -15.30 10.01
C HIS A 425 -5.62 -14.12 10.84
N ILE A 426 -6.33 -13.63 11.86
CA ILE A 426 -5.83 -12.60 12.80
C ILE A 426 -5.31 -13.30 14.04
N ARG A 427 -4.10 -12.97 14.48
CA ARG A 427 -3.37 -13.67 15.55
C ARG A 427 -2.99 -12.73 16.69
N PRO A 428 -3.90 -12.35 17.60
CA PRO A 428 -3.58 -11.45 18.70
C PRO A 428 -2.49 -11.99 19.64
N ASP A 429 -2.44 -13.31 19.83
CA ASP A 429 -1.56 -13.95 20.83
C ASP A 429 -0.13 -14.19 20.31
N THR A 430 0.07 -14.21 18.99
CA THR A 430 1.37 -14.42 18.37
C THR A 430 1.77 -13.28 17.43
N GLY A 431 1.03 -12.18 17.48
CA GLY A 431 1.29 -10.97 16.67
C GLY A 431 2.56 -10.25 17.07
N ILE A 432 2.97 -9.35 16.20
CA ILE A 432 4.09 -8.42 16.41
C ILE A 432 3.51 -7.09 16.87
N ILE A 433 4.07 -6.53 17.94
CA ILE A 433 3.78 -5.19 18.40
C ILE A 433 5.01 -4.34 18.17
N VAL A 434 4.86 -3.27 17.39
CA VAL A 434 5.89 -2.25 17.20
C VAL A 434 5.39 -0.94 17.76
N VAL A 435 6.16 -0.35 18.65
CA VAL A 435 5.87 0.98 19.22
C VAL A 435 7.06 1.90 18.93
N VAL A 436 6.81 3.02 18.27
CA VAL A 436 7.84 4.04 18.01
C VAL A 436 7.58 5.20 18.94
N GLY A 437 8.43 5.39 19.94
CA GLY A 437 8.19 6.38 21.00
C GLY A 437 9.37 6.51 21.97
N ASP A 438 9.16 7.22 23.07
CA ASP A 438 10.17 7.34 24.12
C ASP A 438 10.18 6.06 24.98
N ALA A 439 11.17 5.21 24.78
CA ALA A 439 11.27 3.93 25.47
C ALA A 439 11.41 4.07 27.00
N ASP A 440 11.94 5.20 27.50
CA ASP A 440 12.00 5.50 28.93
C ASP A 440 10.62 5.61 29.58
N VAL A 441 9.60 5.95 28.76
CA VAL A 441 8.21 6.10 29.21
C VAL A 441 7.40 4.86 28.93
N VAL A 442 7.60 4.20 27.76
CA VAL A 442 6.65 3.20 27.26
C VAL A 442 7.11 1.77 27.44
N ALA A 443 8.43 1.48 27.61
CA ALA A 443 8.93 0.11 27.58
C ALA A 443 8.42 -0.71 28.76
N GLU A 444 8.47 -0.19 29.99
CA GLU A 444 8.05 -0.89 31.20
C GLU A 444 6.55 -1.27 31.18
N PRO A 445 5.62 -0.33 30.91
CA PRO A 445 4.20 -0.68 30.80
C PRO A 445 3.90 -1.72 29.71
N LEU A 446 4.66 -1.72 28.62
CA LEU A 446 4.44 -2.63 27.50
C LEU A 446 4.84 -4.08 27.77
N ALA A 447 5.64 -4.35 28.81
CA ALA A 447 6.10 -5.71 29.15
C ALA A 447 4.97 -6.70 29.49
N ARG A 448 3.77 -6.22 29.82
CA ARG A 448 2.60 -7.08 30.07
C ARG A 448 2.05 -7.75 28.78
N TRP A 449 2.40 -7.26 27.61
CA TRP A 449 1.94 -7.84 26.33
C TRP A 449 2.95 -8.73 25.63
N GLY A 450 4.17 -8.86 26.15
CA GLY A 450 5.20 -9.74 25.59
C GLY A 450 6.60 -9.32 26.02
N THR A 451 7.60 -10.04 25.53
CA THR A 451 9.00 -9.67 25.73
C THR A 451 9.30 -8.34 25.03
N VAL A 452 9.82 -7.37 25.76
CA VAL A 452 10.15 -6.05 25.22
C VAL A 452 11.58 -6.04 24.68
N HIS A 453 11.72 -5.71 23.41
CA HIS A 453 12.98 -5.50 22.71
C HIS A 453 13.13 -4.02 22.36
N ILE A 454 14.18 -3.37 22.86
CA ILE A 454 14.48 -1.99 22.50
C ILE A 454 15.39 -1.98 21.28
N VAL A 455 15.05 -1.16 20.28
CA VAL A 455 15.81 -1.01 19.04
C VAL A 455 16.05 0.46 18.73
N ASP A 456 17.13 0.74 17.98
CA ASP A 456 17.39 2.05 17.41
C ASP A 456 16.49 2.36 16.20
N THR A 457 16.65 3.51 15.57
CA THR A 457 15.88 3.93 14.38
C THR A 457 16.18 3.12 13.14
N GLU A 458 17.32 2.44 13.08
CA GLU A 458 17.68 1.46 12.06
C GLU A 458 17.09 0.08 12.37
N GLY A 459 16.54 -0.10 13.61
CA GLY A 459 15.94 -1.31 14.12
C GLY A 459 16.96 -2.36 14.56
N ASN A 460 18.17 -1.95 14.95
CA ASN A 460 19.15 -2.81 15.58
C ASN A 460 18.87 -2.92 17.08
N ALA A 461 19.10 -4.09 17.65
CA ALA A 461 18.93 -4.30 19.08
C ALA A 461 19.87 -3.38 19.88
N THR A 462 19.33 -2.75 20.91
CA THR A 462 20.06 -1.83 21.76
C THR A 462 19.52 -1.91 23.20
N THR A 463 20.12 -1.11 24.12
CA THR A 463 19.63 -0.93 25.50
C THR A 463 19.41 0.53 25.80
N LEU A 464 18.55 0.84 26.76
CA LEU A 464 18.35 2.24 27.21
C LEU A 464 19.65 2.87 27.72
N GLU A 465 20.49 2.07 28.39
CA GLU A 465 21.80 2.55 28.88
C GLU A 465 22.75 2.93 27.75
N ALA A 466 22.83 2.11 26.68
CA ALA A 466 23.64 2.39 25.49
C ALA A 466 23.17 3.66 24.77
N ILE A 467 21.84 3.85 24.64
CA ILE A 467 21.26 5.04 24.01
C ILE A 467 21.54 6.31 24.83
N ARG A 468 21.34 6.27 26.14
CA ARG A 468 21.62 7.41 27.02
C ARG A 468 23.11 7.79 27.00
N SER A 469 24.00 6.80 26.97
CA SER A 469 25.44 7.02 26.86
C SER A 469 25.82 7.67 25.52
N ALA A 470 25.22 7.27 24.43
CA ALA A 470 25.43 7.85 23.09
C ALA A 470 24.92 9.29 23.01
N SER A 471 23.79 9.60 23.67
CA SER A 471 23.21 10.96 23.70
C SER A 471 23.98 11.92 24.61
N ALA A 472 24.75 11.42 25.57
CA ALA A 472 25.58 12.22 26.48
C ALA A 472 26.97 12.52 25.91
N ALA A 473 27.37 11.88 24.79
CA ALA A 473 28.65 12.18 24.14
C ALA A 473 28.57 13.54 23.43
N PRO A 474 29.53 14.46 23.65
CA PRO A 474 29.51 15.75 22.97
C PRO A 474 29.63 15.56 21.46
N ALA A 475 28.80 16.29 20.72
CA ALA A 475 28.89 16.34 19.25
C ALA A 475 30.27 16.94 18.88
N ASN A 476 31.13 16.14 18.30
CA ASN A 476 32.42 16.58 17.74
C ASN A 476 32.22 17.31 16.41
#